data_2068471ad25b1ff7db47ba0a17e71ffe
#
_entry.id   2068471ad25b1ff7db47ba0a17e71ffe
#
_cell.length_a   1.000
_cell.length_b   1.000
_cell.length_c   1.000
_cell.angle_alpha   90.00
_cell.angle_beta   90.00
_cell.angle_gamma   90.00
#
_symmetry.space_group_name_H-M   'P 1'
#
loop_
_entity.id
_entity.type
_entity.pdbx_description
1 polymer ?
#
loop_
_entity_poly.entity_id
_entity_poly.type
_entity_poly.pdbx_seq_one_letter_code
_entity_poly.pdbx_strand_id
1 'polypeptide(L)'
;MTKRFFLKTTAMLAAAMTFGAAQAQTTPLKFQLDWRFEGPSAFFLQPVAKGHFKDAKLDVTVDSGNGSGGAVTRVASGTYDLGFADLAALMEFHANNPDAPNKPVAVMMVYNDTPASVMALKKSGIKTPADLSGKKLGAPVFDAGRRAFPIFAKANNVSNVAWTAMDPP
;
A
#
# COMPACT_ATOMS: atom_id res chain seq x y z
N MET A 1 62.59 -28.51 2.93
CA MET A 1 61.87 -27.32 3.54
C MET A 1 60.75 -26.74 2.66
N THR A 2 60.61 -27.05 1.40
CA THR A 2 59.74 -26.40 0.42
C THR A 2 58.26 -26.89 0.43
N LYS A 3 57.97 -28.13 0.74
CA LYS A 3 56.56 -28.66 0.69
C LYS A 3 55.65 -28.10 1.80
N ARG A 4 56.16 -27.81 2.98
CA ARG A 4 55.41 -27.24 4.09
C ARG A 4 55.03 -25.74 3.89
N PHE A 5 55.87 -25.04 3.14
CA PHE A 5 55.64 -23.62 2.81
C PHE A 5 54.50 -23.48 1.76
N PHE A 6 54.52 -24.35 0.76
CA PHE A 6 53.46 -24.38 -0.28
C PHE A 6 52.08 -24.72 0.30
N LEU A 7 52.01 -25.66 1.25
CA LEU A 7 50.73 -26.04 1.86
C LEU A 7 50.12 -24.92 2.70
N LYS A 8 50.97 -24.14 3.39
CA LYS A 8 50.49 -22.99 4.22
C LYS A 8 50.02 -21.81 3.37
N THR A 9 50.69 -21.54 2.23
CA THR A 9 50.24 -20.49 1.30
C THR A 9 48.94 -20.83 0.57
N THR A 10 48.77 -22.07 0.18
CA THR A 10 47.51 -22.53 -0.47
C THR A 10 46.33 -22.50 0.50
N ALA A 11 46.51 -22.88 1.76
CA ALA A 11 45.50 -22.81 2.79
C ALA A 11 45.09 -21.36 3.14
N MET A 12 46.01 -20.42 3.15
CA MET A 12 45.73 -19.01 3.36
C MET A 12 44.97 -18.38 2.17
N LEU A 13 45.30 -18.75 0.92
CA LEU A 13 44.59 -18.28 -0.26
C LEU A 13 43.17 -18.85 -0.33
N ALA A 14 42.96 -20.11 0.05
CA ALA A 14 41.64 -20.73 0.11
C ALA A 14 40.75 -20.09 1.21
N ALA A 15 41.32 -19.75 2.37
CA ALA A 15 40.60 -19.06 3.44
C ALA A 15 40.21 -17.61 3.05
N ALA A 16 41.06 -16.91 2.28
CA ALA A 16 40.75 -15.56 1.78
C ALA A 16 39.62 -15.54 0.74
N MET A 17 39.44 -16.62 -0.05
CA MET A 17 38.36 -16.70 -1.03
C MET A 17 36.97 -17.01 -0.40
N THR A 18 36.93 -17.59 0.80
CA THR A 18 35.65 -17.85 1.49
C THR A 18 35.10 -16.62 2.21
N PHE A 19 35.88 -15.61 2.49
CA PHE A 19 35.41 -14.34 3.08
C PHE A 19 34.81 -13.35 2.06
N GLY A 20 35.04 -13.56 0.75
CA GLY A 20 34.56 -12.65 -0.31
C GLY A 20 33.10 -12.87 -0.74
N ALA A 21 32.42 -13.92 -0.27
CA ALA A 21 31.08 -14.30 -0.73
C ALA A 21 29.96 -14.06 0.28
N ALA A 22 30.20 -13.29 1.33
CA ALA A 22 29.10 -12.72 2.13
C ALA A 22 28.46 -11.57 1.32
N GLN A 23 27.80 -11.91 0.21
CA GLN A 23 26.90 -10.96 -0.44
C GLN A 23 25.87 -10.58 0.61
N ALA A 24 25.78 -9.29 0.88
CA ALA A 24 24.78 -8.76 1.78
C ALA A 24 23.40 -9.19 1.24
N GLN A 25 22.85 -10.26 1.82
CA GLN A 25 21.57 -10.82 1.42
C GLN A 25 20.52 -9.75 1.61
N THR A 26 19.92 -9.29 0.52
CA THR A 26 18.79 -8.36 0.56
C THR A 26 17.55 -9.11 1.00
N THR A 27 16.73 -8.47 1.83
CA THR A 27 15.44 -9.03 2.22
C THR A 27 14.40 -8.67 1.16
N PRO A 28 13.82 -9.64 0.45
CA PRO A 28 12.74 -9.37 -0.50
C PRO A 28 11.48 -8.96 0.25
N LEU A 29 10.81 -7.91 -0.24
CA LEU A 29 9.55 -7.43 0.30
C LEU A 29 8.59 -7.08 -0.83
N LYS A 30 7.35 -7.53 -0.74
CA LYS A 30 6.26 -7.19 -1.64
C LYS A 30 5.36 -6.15 -1.01
N PHE A 31 5.20 -5.02 -1.68
CA PHE A 31 4.38 -3.91 -1.23
C PHE A 31 3.19 -3.71 -2.16
N GLN A 32 1.98 -3.80 -1.62
CA GLN A 32 0.74 -3.57 -2.36
C GLN A 32 0.24 -2.15 -2.16
N LEU A 33 0.09 -1.38 -3.25
CA LEU A 33 -0.67 -0.14 -3.21
C LEU A 33 -2.18 -0.43 -3.24
N ASP A 34 -2.95 0.52 -2.80
CA ASP A 34 -4.41 0.44 -2.85
C ASP A 34 -4.98 0.91 -4.20
N TRP A 35 -4.18 1.60 -5.01
CA TRP A 35 -4.61 2.16 -6.28
C TRP A 35 -3.61 1.99 -7.40
N ARG A 36 -3.99 2.41 -8.61
CA ARG A 36 -3.15 2.43 -9.81
C ARG A 36 -1.94 3.35 -9.61
N PHE A 37 -0.94 3.17 -10.46
CA PHE A 37 0.21 4.07 -10.49
C PHE A 37 -0.19 5.43 -11.09
N GLU A 38 -0.34 6.40 -10.22
CA GLU A 38 -0.65 7.79 -10.52
C GLU A 38 0.33 8.71 -9.77
N GLY A 39 0.15 10.04 -9.84
CA GLY A 39 1.03 11.00 -9.19
C GLY A 39 1.38 10.67 -7.72
N PRO A 40 0.41 10.40 -6.84
CA PRO A 40 0.67 10.09 -5.44
C PRO A 40 1.51 8.82 -5.22
N SER A 41 1.48 7.85 -6.13
CA SER A 41 2.29 6.64 -6.03
C SER A 41 3.79 6.89 -6.14
N ALA A 42 4.19 8.08 -6.61
CA ALA A 42 5.60 8.49 -6.66
C ALA A 42 6.27 8.42 -5.27
N PHE A 43 5.53 8.64 -4.19
CA PHE A 43 6.04 8.49 -2.81
C PHE A 43 6.61 7.10 -2.55
N PHE A 44 6.02 6.06 -3.12
CA PHE A 44 6.43 4.67 -2.95
C PHE A 44 7.41 4.20 -4.04
N LEU A 45 7.25 4.69 -5.27
CA LEU A 45 8.05 4.25 -6.42
C LEU A 45 9.41 4.93 -6.49
N GLN A 46 9.51 6.19 -6.05
CA GLN A 46 10.76 6.95 -6.09
C GLN A 46 11.87 6.30 -5.24
N PRO A 47 11.63 5.80 -4.01
CA PRO A 47 12.65 5.09 -3.23
C PRO A 47 13.17 3.83 -3.94
N VAL A 48 12.31 3.11 -4.67
CA VAL A 48 12.73 1.96 -5.50
C VAL A 48 13.65 2.44 -6.62
N ALA A 49 13.22 3.45 -7.38
CA ALA A 49 13.96 3.97 -8.53
C ALA A 49 15.31 4.58 -8.14
N LYS A 50 15.37 5.24 -6.98
CA LYS A 50 16.60 5.86 -6.45
C LYS A 50 17.51 4.89 -5.68
N GLY A 51 17.10 3.65 -5.46
CA GLY A 51 17.89 2.65 -4.78
C GLY A 51 17.89 2.74 -3.25
N HIS A 52 17.08 3.63 -2.62
CA HIS A 52 17.07 3.80 -1.16
C HIS A 52 16.74 2.50 -0.40
N PHE A 53 15.88 1.67 -0.96
CA PHE A 53 15.59 0.36 -0.35
C PHE A 53 16.80 -0.58 -0.47
N LYS A 54 17.50 -0.56 -1.60
CA LYS A 54 18.71 -1.38 -1.79
C LYS A 54 19.84 -0.96 -0.82
N ASP A 55 19.98 0.34 -0.59
CA ASP A 55 20.94 0.88 0.40
C ASP A 55 20.59 0.36 1.82
N ALA A 56 19.32 0.15 2.11
CA ALA A 56 18.81 -0.45 3.34
C ALA A 56 18.83 -2.00 3.32
N LYS A 57 19.41 -2.63 2.29
CA LYS A 57 19.42 -4.08 2.07
C LYS A 57 18.02 -4.70 1.93
N LEU A 58 17.09 -3.94 1.36
CA LEU A 58 15.75 -4.38 1.03
C LEU A 58 15.59 -4.47 -0.48
N ASP A 59 14.97 -5.55 -0.95
CA ASP A 59 14.55 -5.72 -2.34
C ASP A 59 13.04 -5.57 -2.43
N VAL A 60 12.57 -4.33 -2.58
CA VAL A 60 11.15 -3.97 -2.52
C VAL A 60 10.54 -3.96 -3.91
N THR A 61 9.53 -4.80 -4.12
CA THR A 61 8.64 -4.73 -5.28
C THR A 61 7.35 -4.03 -4.89
N VAL A 62 6.96 -3.01 -5.66
CA VAL A 62 5.71 -2.25 -5.43
C VAL A 62 4.75 -2.55 -6.55
N ASP A 63 3.57 -3.06 -6.20
CA ASP A 63 2.49 -3.37 -7.15
C ASP A 63 1.30 -2.45 -6.97
N SER A 64 0.64 -2.13 -8.10
CA SER A 64 -0.58 -1.32 -8.10
C SER A 64 -1.76 -2.11 -7.55
N GLY A 65 -2.76 -1.40 -7.01
CA GLY A 65 -4.00 -1.97 -6.48
C GLY A 65 -5.26 -1.50 -7.19
N ASN A 66 -6.39 -1.93 -6.66
CA ASN A 66 -7.73 -1.59 -7.14
C ASN A 66 -8.72 -1.33 -5.99
N GLY A 67 -8.22 -0.85 -4.88
CA GLY A 67 -9.00 -0.47 -3.69
C GLY A 67 -8.36 -0.94 -2.39
N SER A 68 -8.50 -0.14 -1.35
CA SER A 68 -7.90 -0.37 -0.03
C SER A 68 -8.32 -1.71 0.59
N GLY A 69 -9.57 -2.12 0.45
CA GLY A 69 -10.03 -3.43 0.94
C GLY A 69 -9.29 -4.60 0.31
N GLY A 70 -8.95 -4.50 -0.99
CA GLY A 70 -8.14 -5.48 -1.68
C GLY A 70 -6.70 -5.53 -1.17
N ALA A 71 -6.09 -4.37 -0.91
CA ALA A 71 -4.74 -4.29 -0.35
C ALA A 71 -4.68 -4.94 1.04
N VAL A 72 -5.61 -4.61 1.94
CA VAL A 72 -5.72 -5.22 3.28
C VAL A 72 -5.85 -6.75 3.20
N THR A 73 -6.75 -7.25 2.33
CA THR A 73 -6.96 -8.70 2.18
C THR A 73 -5.70 -9.42 1.69
N ARG A 74 -4.96 -8.83 0.76
CA ARG A 74 -3.72 -9.41 0.23
C ARG A 74 -2.59 -9.46 1.25
N VAL A 75 -2.50 -8.47 2.13
CA VAL A 75 -1.56 -8.52 3.26
C VAL A 75 -2.01 -9.59 4.27
N ALA A 76 -3.30 -9.64 4.60
CA ALA A 76 -3.84 -10.64 5.52
C ALA A 76 -3.64 -12.09 5.04
N SER A 77 -3.67 -12.32 3.72
CA SER A 77 -3.42 -13.62 3.11
C SER A 77 -1.93 -13.99 3.01
N GLY A 78 -1.01 -13.07 3.33
CA GLY A 78 0.43 -13.28 3.17
C GLY A 78 0.93 -13.20 1.72
N THR A 79 0.07 -12.78 0.77
CA THR A 79 0.50 -12.57 -0.62
C THR A 79 1.43 -11.36 -0.75
N TYR A 80 1.26 -10.39 0.13
CA TYR A 80 2.10 -9.20 0.28
C TYR A 80 2.52 -9.03 1.73
N ASP A 81 3.75 -8.54 1.93
CA ASP A 81 4.32 -8.30 3.26
C ASP A 81 3.82 -6.99 3.86
N LEU A 82 3.65 -5.99 3.00
CA LEU A 82 3.22 -4.65 3.35
C LEU A 82 2.13 -4.17 2.39
N GLY A 83 1.33 -3.20 2.84
CA GLY A 83 0.34 -2.56 2.00
C GLY A 83 0.08 -1.11 2.41
N PHE A 84 -0.28 -0.30 1.43
CA PHE A 84 -0.86 1.02 1.65
C PHE A 84 -2.37 0.90 1.47
N ALA A 85 -3.13 1.35 2.45
CA ALA A 85 -4.59 1.26 2.44
C ALA A 85 -5.21 2.33 3.35
N ASP A 86 -6.47 2.66 3.10
CA ASP A 86 -7.27 3.47 4.00
C ASP A 86 -7.49 2.75 5.34
N LEU A 87 -7.36 3.48 6.45
CA LEU A 87 -7.49 2.90 7.79
C LEU A 87 -8.90 2.36 8.05
N ALA A 88 -9.95 2.96 7.46
CA ALA A 88 -11.30 2.45 7.60
C ALA A 88 -11.46 1.06 6.96
N ALA A 89 -10.77 0.78 5.85
CA ALA A 89 -10.75 -0.55 5.25
C ALA A 89 -10.08 -1.59 6.15
N LEU A 90 -9.02 -1.21 6.88
CA LEU A 90 -8.39 -2.08 7.88
C LEU A 90 -9.33 -2.35 9.05
N MET A 91 -10.00 -1.32 9.57
CA MET A 91 -10.99 -1.47 10.64
C MET A 91 -12.16 -2.36 10.23
N GLU A 92 -12.68 -2.19 9.01
CA GLU A 92 -13.73 -3.03 8.45
C GLU A 92 -13.28 -4.50 8.33
N PHE A 93 -12.05 -4.73 7.85
CA PHE A 93 -11.49 -6.08 7.79
C PHE A 93 -11.45 -6.74 9.16
N HIS A 94 -10.97 -6.04 10.20
CA HIS A 94 -10.92 -6.56 11.56
C HIS A 94 -12.32 -6.86 12.13
N ALA A 95 -13.29 -5.98 11.88
CA ALA A 95 -14.67 -6.18 12.33
C ALA A 95 -15.34 -7.39 11.68
N ASN A 96 -15.10 -7.59 10.38
CA ASN A 96 -15.70 -8.67 9.61
C ASN A 96 -14.95 -10.01 9.74
N ASN A 97 -13.73 -10.00 10.27
CA ASN A 97 -12.89 -11.21 10.40
C ASN A 97 -12.29 -11.30 11.81
N PRO A 98 -13.13 -11.43 12.86
CA PRO A 98 -12.66 -11.41 14.25
C PRO A 98 -11.68 -12.54 14.57
N ASP A 99 -11.80 -13.68 13.91
CA ASP A 99 -11.01 -14.88 14.14
C ASP A 99 -9.89 -15.10 13.10
N ALA A 100 -9.63 -14.12 12.23
CA ALA A 100 -8.57 -14.25 11.24
C ALA A 100 -7.19 -14.43 11.93
N PRO A 101 -6.40 -15.45 11.56
CA PRO A 101 -5.12 -15.74 12.22
C PRO A 101 -4.06 -14.66 11.95
N ASN A 102 -4.12 -14.03 10.79
CA ASN A 102 -3.15 -13.02 10.35
C ASN A 102 -3.87 -11.69 10.10
N LYS A 103 -4.06 -10.90 11.15
CA LYS A 103 -4.65 -9.56 11.02
C LYS A 103 -3.56 -8.54 10.73
N PRO A 104 -3.62 -7.83 9.60
CA PRO A 104 -2.71 -6.72 9.35
C PRO A 104 -2.85 -5.65 10.43
N VAL A 105 -1.75 -4.96 10.74
CA VAL A 105 -1.72 -3.84 11.67
C VAL A 105 -1.20 -2.59 10.98
N ALA A 106 -1.73 -1.42 11.35
CA ALA A 106 -1.21 -0.16 10.86
C ALA A 106 0.09 0.17 11.63
N VAL A 107 1.17 0.42 10.88
CA VAL A 107 2.50 0.71 11.43
C VAL A 107 2.94 2.16 11.16
N MET A 108 2.31 2.83 10.20
CA MET A 108 2.63 4.21 9.83
C MET A 108 1.42 4.89 9.18
N MET A 109 1.25 6.19 9.43
CA MET A 109 0.32 7.04 8.72
C MET A 109 1.05 7.87 7.67
N VAL A 110 0.57 7.83 6.42
CA VAL A 110 1.10 8.64 5.31
C VAL A 110 0.35 9.97 5.21
N TYR A 111 -0.97 9.93 5.40
CA TYR A 111 -1.84 11.12 5.42
C TYR A 111 -2.45 11.29 6.80
N ASN A 112 -2.34 12.48 7.39
CA ASN A 112 -3.00 12.81 8.66
C ASN A 112 -4.50 13.01 8.50
N ASP A 113 -4.92 13.52 7.33
CA ASP A 113 -6.31 13.72 6.96
C ASP A 113 -6.64 12.89 5.72
N THR A 114 -7.91 12.47 5.61
CA THR A 114 -8.33 11.70 4.44
C THR A 114 -8.26 12.57 3.16
N PRO A 115 -7.64 12.06 2.08
CA PRO A 115 -7.68 12.72 0.78
C PRO A 115 -9.02 12.51 0.05
N ALA A 116 -9.92 11.68 0.60
CA ALA A 116 -11.21 11.42 -0.02
C ALA A 116 -12.05 12.69 -0.09
N SER A 117 -12.57 12.99 -1.27
CA SER A 117 -13.36 14.18 -1.52
C SER A 117 -14.48 13.92 -2.53
N VAL A 118 -15.54 14.70 -2.46
CA VAL A 118 -16.58 14.71 -3.49
C VAL A 118 -16.32 15.88 -4.43
N MET A 119 -16.12 15.57 -5.71
CA MET A 119 -15.93 16.56 -6.76
C MET A 119 -17.23 16.79 -7.51
N ALA A 120 -17.54 18.04 -7.80
CA ALA A 120 -18.69 18.41 -8.60
C ALA A 120 -18.31 19.46 -9.64
N LEU A 121 -18.96 19.42 -10.80
CA LEU A 121 -18.78 20.47 -11.80
C LEU A 121 -19.36 21.78 -11.25
N LYS A 122 -18.68 22.90 -11.46
CA LYS A 122 -19.14 24.24 -11.01
C LYS A 122 -20.56 24.54 -11.51
N LYS A 123 -20.91 24.13 -12.72
CA LYS A 123 -22.25 24.32 -13.30
C LYS A 123 -23.35 23.50 -12.64
N SER A 124 -23.02 22.49 -11.80
CA SER A 124 -24.03 21.68 -11.08
C SER A 124 -24.69 22.43 -9.94
N GLY A 125 -24.11 23.55 -9.51
CA GLY A 125 -24.62 24.34 -8.39
C GLY A 125 -24.38 23.73 -7.01
N ILE A 126 -23.71 22.58 -6.90
CA ILE A 126 -23.36 21.93 -5.63
C ILE A 126 -22.25 22.74 -4.97
N LYS A 127 -22.49 23.27 -3.77
CA LYS A 127 -21.56 24.11 -3.00
C LYS A 127 -21.32 23.59 -1.60
N THR A 128 -22.29 22.89 -1.04
CA THR A 128 -22.26 22.38 0.33
C THR A 128 -22.54 20.88 0.35
N PRO A 129 -22.20 20.16 1.41
CA PRO A 129 -22.59 18.77 1.57
C PRO A 129 -24.10 18.52 1.43
N ALA A 130 -24.94 19.41 1.96
CA ALA A 130 -26.39 19.28 1.91
C ALA A 130 -26.93 19.24 0.48
N ASP A 131 -26.28 19.91 -0.48
CA ASP A 131 -26.66 19.94 -1.88
C ASP A 131 -26.51 18.57 -2.58
N LEU A 132 -25.83 17.61 -1.94
CA LEU A 132 -25.70 16.24 -2.42
C LEU A 132 -26.95 15.40 -2.20
N SER A 133 -27.87 15.85 -1.36
CA SER A 133 -29.13 15.11 -1.10
C SER A 133 -29.91 14.93 -2.39
N GLY A 134 -30.36 13.69 -2.66
CA GLY A 134 -31.08 13.32 -3.87
C GLY A 134 -30.23 13.28 -5.14
N LYS A 135 -28.90 13.48 -5.05
CA LYS A 135 -28.02 13.47 -6.22
C LYS A 135 -27.52 12.06 -6.54
N LYS A 136 -27.05 11.91 -7.77
CA LYS A 136 -26.39 10.71 -8.25
C LYS A 136 -24.88 10.90 -8.21
N LEU A 137 -24.20 10.07 -7.45
CA LEU A 137 -22.74 10.06 -7.33
C LEU A 137 -22.14 8.89 -8.11
N GLY A 138 -20.97 9.10 -8.70
CA GLY A 138 -20.21 8.08 -9.39
C GLY A 138 -18.91 7.80 -8.66
N ALA A 139 -18.59 6.53 -8.43
CA ALA A 139 -17.30 6.07 -7.94
C ALA A 139 -17.12 4.57 -8.24
N PRO A 140 -15.89 4.07 -8.28
CA PRO A 140 -15.64 2.63 -8.30
C PRO A 140 -16.28 1.93 -7.10
N VAL A 141 -16.66 0.67 -7.26
CA VAL A 141 -17.34 -0.09 -6.18
C VAL A 141 -16.44 -0.25 -4.95
N PHE A 142 -15.14 -0.39 -5.16
CA PHE A 142 -14.14 -0.63 -4.11
C PHE A 142 -13.44 0.65 -3.62
N ASP A 143 -13.92 1.82 -4.05
CA ASP A 143 -13.37 3.11 -3.66
C ASP A 143 -13.54 3.37 -2.15
N ALA A 144 -12.46 3.78 -1.48
CA ALA A 144 -12.45 4.03 -0.04
C ALA A 144 -13.38 5.18 0.34
N GLY A 145 -13.42 6.27 -0.45
CA GLY A 145 -14.31 7.41 -0.21
C GLY A 145 -15.78 7.02 -0.32
N ARG A 146 -16.15 6.17 -1.31
CA ARG A 146 -17.50 5.63 -1.41
C ARG A 146 -17.89 4.79 -0.19
N ARG A 147 -16.97 3.98 0.34
CA ARG A 147 -17.21 3.16 1.55
C ARG A 147 -17.34 4.01 2.81
N ALA A 148 -16.55 5.08 2.93
CA ALA A 148 -16.63 6.03 4.05
C ALA A 148 -17.81 7.01 3.94
N PHE A 149 -18.42 7.17 2.75
CA PHE A 149 -19.48 8.13 2.49
C PHE A 149 -20.69 8.07 3.44
N PRO A 150 -21.15 6.90 3.91
CA PRO A 150 -22.26 6.84 4.88
C PRO A 150 -21.97 7.62 6.18
N ILE A 151 -20.73 7.64 6.65
CA ILE A 151 -20.31 8.40 7.84
C ILE A 151 -20.39 9.90 7.53
N PHE A 152 -19.84 10.31 6.39
CA PHE A 152 -19.93 11.70 5.91
C PHE A 152 -21.38 12.16 5.72
N ALA A 153 -22.21 11.33 5.09
CA ALA A 153 -23.62 11.63 4.85
C ALA A 153 -24.39 11.84 6.17
N LYS A 154 -24.16 10.96 7.15
CA LYS A 154 -24.77 11.08 8.47
C LYS A 154 -24.34 12.37 9.18
N ALA A 155 -23.07 12.70 9.16
CA ALA A 155 -22.51 13.88 9.80
C ALA A 155 -23.00 15.19 9.17
N ASN A 156 -23.39 15.17 7.89
CA ASN A 156 -23.79 16.35 7.13
C ASN A 156 -25.28 16.35 6.75
N ASN A 157 -26.09 15.45 7.32
CA ASN A 157 -27.53 15.30 7.02
C ASN A 157 -27.84 15.11 5.51
N VAL A 158 -26.94 14.44 4.79
CA VAL A 158 -27.13 14.10 3.37
C VAL A 158 -27.98 12.84 3.25
N SER A 159 -29.01 12.85 2.43
CA SER A 159 -29.93 11.74 2.27
C SER A 159 -30.23 11.45 0.79
N ASN A 160 -30.76 10.25 0.52
CA ASN A 160 -31.25 9.84 -0.79
C ASN A 160 -30.22 9.96 -1.93
N VAL A 161 -28.96 9.66 -1.65
CA VAL A 161 -27.90 9.62 -2.66
C VAL A 161 -27.98 8.30 -3.42
N ALA A 162 -28.03 8.38 -4.76
CA ALA A 162 -27.93 7.23 -5.63
C ALA A 162 -26.47 7.03 -6.10
N TRP A 163 -26.01 5.78 -6.18
CA TRP A 163 -24.66 5.47 -6.65
C TRP A 163 -24.65 4.84 -8.03
N THR A 164 -23.70 5.26 -8.85
CA THR A 164 -23.35 4.60 -10.11
C THR A 164 -21.92 4.08 -10.00
N ALA A 165 -21.74 2.81 -10.34
CA ALA A 165 -20.40 2.27 -10.50
C ALA A 165 -19.73 2.93 -11.72
N MET A 166 -18.52 3.41 -11.53
CA MET A 166 -17.70 4.00 -12.59
C MET A 166 -16.31 3.39 -12.50
N ASP A 167 -15.71 3.12 -13.65
CA ASP A 167 -14.30 2.82 -13.69
C ASP A 167 -13.52 4.11 -13.44
N PRO A 168 -12.34 4.03 -12.78
CA PRO A 168 -11.46 5.18 -12.65
C PRO A 168 -11.04 5.65 -14.05
N PRO A 169 -10.86 6.96 -14.24
CA PRO A 169 -10.41 7.53 -15.50
C PRO A 169 -9.05 6.99 -15.95
#